data_41ffd8532f94733a7e428eb153bfd446
#
_entry.id   41ffd8532f94733a7e428eb153bfd446
#
_cell.length_a   1.000
_cell.length_b   1.000
_cell.length_c   1.000
_cell.angle_alpha   90.00
_cell.angle_beta   90.00
_cell.angle_gamma   90.00
#
_symmetry.space_group_name_H-M   'P 1'
#
loop_
_entity.id
_entity.type
_entity.pdbx_description
1 polymer ?
#
loop_
_entity_poly.entity_id
_entity_poly.type
_entity_poly.pdbx_seq_one_letter_code
_entity_poly.pdbx_strand_id
1 'polypeptide(L)'
;YNTLLKNMGAADLQLLGIGPNGHIGFNEPDDHFQAGTHCVDLTEATIQANKRFFASEEDVPRKAISMGTGNIMSAKTILLVANGKNKAKALAAAIKGPVTPQCPASILQFHPNAIIVADEDALSELYFFIYAYIKRRCLSMLQTGFLQAVRHNLQKAFFNTL
;
A
#
# COMPACT_ATOMS: atom_id res chain seq x y z
N TYR A 1 11.84 -9.49 18.03
CA TYR A 1 10.82 -9.73 17.01
C TYR A 1 11.44 -10.22 15.71
N ASN A 2 12.51 -9.59 15.20
CA ASN A 2 13.20 -10.04 13.97
C ASN A 2 13.67 -11.50 14.03
N THR A 3 14.24 -11.92 15.17
CA THR A 3 14.65 -13.32 15.38
C THR A 3 13.47 -14.28 15.34
N LEU A 4 12.31 -13.86 15.91
CA LEU A 4 11.09 -14.66 15.88
C LEU A 4 10.59 -14.82 14.45
N LEU A 5 10.49 -13.73 13.70
CA LEU A 5 10.08 -13.76 12.28
C LEU A 5 11.00 -14.65 11.45
N LYS A 6 12.31 -14.54 11.65
CA LYS A 6 13.29 -15.38 10.96
C LYS A 6 13.09 -16.88 11.26
N ASN A 7 12.75 -17.22 12.50
CA ASN A 7 12.54 -18.61 12.90
C ASN A 7 11.20 -19.18 12.43
N MET A 8 10.16 -18.33 12.34
CA MET A 8 8.84 -18.73 11.84
C MET A 8 8.78 -18.85 10.32
N GLY A 9 9.74 -18.24 9.61
CA GLY A 9 9.73 -18.14 8.15
C GLY A 9 8.91 -16.95 7.64
N ALA A 10 8.84 -16.84 6.32
CA ALA A 10 8.10 -15.77 5.63
C ALA A 10 6.59 -15.89 5.88
N ALA A 11 5.92 -14.76 6.09
CA ALA A 11 4.46 -14.72 6.12
C ALA A 11 3.89 -15.13 4.75
N ASP A 12 2.79 -15.88 4.74
CA ASP A 12 2.13 -16.24 3.48
C ASP A 12 1.48 -15.03 2.83
N LEU A 13 0.88 -14.15 3.64
CA LEU A 13 0.24 -12.91 3.20
C LEU A 13 0.56 -11.78 4.17
N GLN A 14 1.04 -10.66 3.64
CA GLN A 14 1.18 -9.38 4.35
C GLN A 14 0.11 -8.41 3.85
N LEU A 15 -0.84 -8.07 4.73
CA LEU A 15 -1.83 -7.02 4.46
C LEU A 15 -1.24 -5.66 4.83
N LEU A 16 -1.38 -4.68 3.95
CA LEU A 16 -0.89 -3.31 4.11
C LEU A 16 -1.96 -2.28 3.73
N GLY A 17 -1.98 -1.16 4.43
CA GLY A 17 -2.51 0.10 3.95
C GLY A 17 -1.38 1.00 3.45
N ILE A 18 -1.74 2.17 2.89
CA ILE A 18 -0.79 3.21 2.48
C ILE A 18 -1.15 4.56 3.12
N GLY A 19 -0.15 5.24 3.64
CA GLY A 19 -0.31 6.62 4.12
C GLY A 19 -0.41 7.63 2.98
N PRO A 20 -0.93 8.85 3.24
CA PRO A 20 -1.00 9.91 2.24
C PRO A 20 0.38 10.34 1.69
N ASN A 21 1.44 10.11 2.45
CA ASN A 21 2.84 10.38 2.10
C ASN A 21 3.58 9.13 1.57
N GLY A 22 2.88 8.01 1.37
CA GLY A 22 3.46 6.77 0.85
C GLY A 22 4.04 5.83 1.89
N HIS A 23 3.87 6.08 3.19
CA HIS A 23 4.31 5.14 4.22
C HIS A 23 3.53 3.82 4.17
N ILE A 24 4.17 2.73 4.56
CA ILE A 24 3.59 1.40 4.79
C ILE A 24 3.99 0.90 6.18
N GLY A 25 3.04 0.39 6.96
CA GLY A 25 3.21 0.25 8.40
C GLY A 25 3.46 1.64 9.01
N PHE A 26 4.48 1.77 9.85
CA PHE A 26 4.99 3.06 10.31
C PHE A 26 6.36 3.38 9.71
N ASN A 27 6.66 2.87 8.51
CA ASN A 27 7.85 3.27 7.75
C ASN A 27 7.51 4.57 7.02
N GLU A 28 7.80 5.69 7.66
CA GLU A 28 7.62 7.05 7.13
C GLU A 28 8.69 7.37 6.08
N PRO A 29 8.49 8.40 5.22
CA PRO A 29 9.54 8.92 4.34
C PRO A 29 10.84 9.21 5.09
N ASP A 30 11.96 8.68 4.60
CA ASP A 30 13.26 8.74 5.24
C ASP A 30 14.36 8.81 4.16
N ASP A 31 15.64 8.90 4.55
CA ASP A 31 16.79 8.85 3.65
C ASP A 31 17.19 7.40 3.28
N HIS A 32 16.68 6.40 4.01
CA HIS A 32 16.96 4.99 3.77
C HIS A 32 15.74 4.11 4.08
N PHE A 33 15.73 2.90 3.52
CA PHE A 33 14.75 1.89 3.85
C PHE A 33 15.15 1.14 5.12
N GLN A 34 14.34 1.21 6.16
CA GLN A 34 14.53 0.42 7.38
C GLN A 34 14.20 -1.05 7.12
N ALA A 35 15.20 -1.92 7.14
CA ALA A 35 15.00 -3.33 6.81
C ALA A 35 14.32 -4.12 7.93
N GLY A 36 14.78 -3.97 9.16
CA GLY A 36 14.29 -4.73 10.32
C GLY A 36 13.19 -4.02 11.10
N THR A 37 12.55 -4.77 12.00
CA THR A 37 11.63 -4.19 12.99
C THR A 37 12.34 -3.17 13.86
N HIS A 38 11.76 -2.01 14.01
CA HIS A 38 12.33 -0.86 14.69
C HIS A 38 11.29 -0.06 15.45
N CYS A 39 11.75 0.80 16.35
CA CYS A 39 10.92 1.77 17.04
C CYS A 39 10.92 3.07 16.24
N VAL A 40 9.74 3.63 16.00
CA VAL A 40 9.56 4.90 15.30
C VAL A 40 8.95 5.94 16.22
N ASP A 41 9.33 7.19 16.07
CA ASP A 41 8.60 8.33 16.60
C ASP A 41 7.45 8.66 15.66
N LEU A 42 6.21 8.69 16.18
CA LEU A 42 5.05 8.98 15.35
C LEU A 42 5.00 10.46 15.00
N THR A 43 4.67 10.75 13.74
CA THR A 43 4.46 12.14 13.31
C THR A 43 3.22 12.73 13.99
N GLU A 44 3.17 14.05 14.14
CA GLU A 44 2.00 14.73 14.69
C GLU A 44 0.74 14.40 13.90
N ALA A 45 0.81 14.30 12.58
CA ALA A 45 -0.30 13.90 11.72
C ALA A 45 -0.84 12.49 12.08
N THR A 46 0.07 11.55 12.38
CA THR A 46 -0.30 10.19 12.80
C THR A 46 -0.92 10.19 14.19
N ILE A 47 -0.41 10.98 15.12
CA ILE A 47 -0.97 11.15 16.47
C ILE A 47 -2.40 11.69 16.37
N GLN A 48 -2.62 12.78 15.64
CA GLN A 48 -3.94 13.37 15.45
C GLN A 48 -4.92 12.41 14.75
N ALA A 49 -4.48 11.66 13.76
CA ALA A 49 -5.32 10.67 13.08
C ALA A 49 -5.78 9.53 14.01
N ASN A 50 -4.97 9.18 15.01
CA ASN A 50 -5.27 8.10 15.96
C ASN A 50 -5.97 8.59 17.24
N LYS A 51 -5.99 9.90 17.53
CA LYS A 51 -6.62 10.49 18.72
C LYS A 51 -8.05 9.98 18.96
N ARG A 52 -8.81 9.74 17.92
CA ARG A 52 -10.19 9.22 17.98
C ARG A 52 -10.34 7.88 18.71
N PHE A 53 -9.26 7.13 18.90
CA PHE A 53 -9.25 5.84 19.56
C PHE A 53 -8.85 5.92 21.05
N PHE A 54 -8.52 7.13 21.56
CA PHE A 54 -8.04 7.36 22.90
C PHE A 54 -8.94 8.37 23.64
N ALA A 55 -8.90 8.37 24.96
CA ALA A 55 -9.71 9.28 25.79
C ALA A 55 -9.24 10.72 25.65
N SER A 56 -7.92 10.94 25.53
CA SER A 56 -7.30 12.25 25.32
C SER A 56 -6.15 12.14 24.33
N GLU A 57 -5.65 13.28 23.83
CA GLU A 57 -4.47 13.33 22.97
C GLU A 57 -3.20 12.92 23.71
N GLU A 58 -3.15 13.18 25.01
CA GLU A 58 -2.01 12.83 25.87
C GLU A 58 -1.84 11.31 26.02
N ASP A 59 -2.96 10.57 25.91
CA ASP A 59 -2.97 9.12 25.99
C ASP A 59 -2.49 8.45 24.68
N VAL A 60 -2.37 9.20 23.59
CA VAL A 60 -1.90 8.66 22.30
C VAL A 60 -0.41 8.36 22.39
N PRO A 61 0.02 7.12 22.16
CA PRO A 61 1.44 6.79 22.14
C PRO A 61 2.22 7.67 21.15
N ARG A 62 3.39 8.14 21.57
CA ARG A 62 4.29 8.94 20.72
C ARG A 62 5.25 8.08 19.92
N LYS A 63 5.34 6.80 20.26
CA LYS A 63 6.22 5.82 19.60
C LYS A 63 5.44 4.57 19.24
N ALA A 64 5.86 3.91 18.17
CA ALA A 64 5.34 2.62 17.77
C ALA A 64 6.49 1.66 17.38
N ILE A 65 6.22 0.37 17.49
CA ILE A 65 7.10 -0.65 16.91
C ILE A 65 6.52 -1.01 15.54
N SER A 66 7.34 -0.90 14.51
CA SER A 66 6.96 -1.22 13.14
C SER A 66 7.83 -2.32 12.56
N MET A 67 7.22 -3.18 11.76
CA MET A 67 7.98 -4.03 10.83
C MET A 67 8.68 -3.13 9.82
N GLY A 68 9.96 -3.34 9.62
CA GLY A 68 10.69 -2.66 8.56
C GLY A 68 10.33 -3.19 7.18
N THR A 69 10.70 -2.42 6.15
CA THR A 69 10.42 -2.76 4.75
C THR A 69 11.00 -4.10 4.33
N GLY A 70 12.18 -4.50 4.85
CA GLY A 70 12.76 -5.81 4.58
C GLY A 70 11.93 -6.96 5.15
N ASN A 71 11.35 -6.79 6.37
CA ASN A 71 10.42 -7.78 6.92
C ASN A 71 9.14 -7.88 6.09
N ILE A 72 8.59 -6.73 5.64
CA ILE A 72 7.41 -6.67 4.76
C ILE A 72 7.70 -7.40 3.45
N MET A 73 8.82 -7.08 2.80
CA MET A 73 9.24 -7.66 1.52
C MET A 73 9.56 -9.15 1.57
N SER A 74 9.76 -9.72 2.77
CA SER A 74 9.99 -11.15 2.93
C SER A 74 8.71 -12.00 2.84
N ALA A 75 7.53 -11.41 2.85
CA ALA A 75 6.27 -12.13 2.71
C ALA A 75 6.17 -12.81 1.33
N LYS A 76 5.43 -13.92 1.23
CA LYS A 76 5.20 -14.60 -0.06
C LYS A 76 4.27 -13.80 -0.97
N THR A 77 3.29 -13.14 -0.38
CA THR A 77 2.33 -12.28 -1.07
C THR A 77 2.13 -11.00 -0.26
N ILE A 78 2.06 -9.87 -0.93
CA ILE A 78 1.67 -8.59 -0.34
C ILE A 78 0.34 -8.16 -0.92
N LEU A 79 -0.61 -7.78 -0.06
CA LEU A 79 -1.88 -7.18 -0.42
C LEU A 79 -1.92 -5.75 0.13
N LEU A 80 -1.77 -4.76 -0.74
CA LEU A 80 -1.91 -3.35 -0.41
C LEU A 80 -3.34 -2.90 -0.71
N VAL A 81 -4.01 -2.35 0.30
CA VAL A 81 -5.38 -1.81 0.17
C VAL A 81 -5.34 -0.30 0.35
N ALA A 82 -5.94 0.44 -0.59
CA ALA A 82 -6.02 1.88 -0.55
C ALA A 82 -7.42 2.37 -0.93
N ASN A 83 -7.95 3.35 -0.18
CA ASN A 83 -9.24 3.97 -0.49
C ASN A 83 -9.21 5.46 -0.27
N GLY A 84 -9.97 6.17 -1.11
CA GLY A 84 -10.17 7.61 -1.04
C GLY A 84 -9.08 8.43 -1.74
N LYS A 85 -9.50 9.61 -2.19
CA LYS A 85 -8.70 10.52 -3.02
C LYS A 85 -7.39 11.00 -2.36
N ASN A 86 -7.35 11.06 -1.02
CA ASN A 86 -6.16 11.44 -0.28
C ASN A 86 -5.00 10.43 -0.43
N LYS A 87 -5.25 9.24 -0.96
CA LYS A 87 -4.24 8.22 -1.24
C LYS A 87 -3.73 8.25 -2.69
N ALA A 88 -4.42 8.95 -3.59
CA ALA A 88 -4.17 8.89 -5.02
C ALA A 88 -2.73 9.25 -5.41
N LYS A 89 -2.19 10.35 -4.87
CA LYS A 89 -0.80 10.78 -5.14
C LYS A 89 0.22 9.79 -4.63
N ALA A 90 0.04 9.31 -3.39
CA ALA A 90 0.93 8.33 -2.77
C ALA A 90 0.91 7.00 -3.53
N LEU A 91 -0.27 6.54 -3.92
CA LEU A 91 -0.43 5.31 -4.70
C LEU A 91 0.20 5.44 -6.10
N ALA A 92 0.02 6.57 -6.77
CA ALA A 92 0.67 6.83 -8.06
C ALA A 92 2.20 6.86 -7.93
N ALA A 93 2.74 7.52 -6.90
CA ALA A 93 4.17 7.53 -6.61
C ALA A 93 4.70 6.12 -6.30
N ALA A 94 3.96 5.34 -5.50
CA ALA A 94 4.33 3.98 -5.15
C ALA A 94 4.38 3.03 -6.36
N ILE A 95 3.49 3.20 -7.35
CA ILE A 95 3.38 2.28 -8.50
C ILE A 95 4.25 2.71 -9.68
N LYS A 96 4.39 4.03 -9.90
CA LYS A 96 5.00 4.58 -11.12
C LYS A 96 6.18 5.50 -10.87
N GLY A 97 6.31 5.98 -9.64
CA GLY A 97 7.45 6.80 -9.25
C GLY A 97 8.74 5.98 -9.16
N PRO A 98 9.88 6.65 -8.94
CA PRO A 98 11.11 5.95 -8.63
C PRO A 98 10.98 5.19 -7.32
N VAL A 99 11.68 4.06 -7.21
CA VAL A 99 11.80 3.37 -5.91
C VAL A 99 12.72 4.18 -5.02
N THR A 100 12.16 4.74 -3.96
CA THR A 100 12.86 5.66 -3.07
C THR A 100 12.31 5.56 -1.65
N PRO A 101 13.17 5.70 -0.61
CA PRO A 101 12.70 5.75 0.78
C PRO A 101 11.84 6.99 1.09
N GLN A 102 11.85 8.01 0.23
CA GLN A 102 10.93 9.16 0.32
C GLN A 102 9.46 8.78 0.01
N CYS A 103 9.24 7.61 -0.58
CA CYS A 103 7.94 6.96 -0.74
C CYS A 103 8.10 5.48 -0.39
N PRO A 104 8.04 5.09 0.89
CA PRO A 104 8.36 3.74 1.33
C PRO A 104 7.59 2.63 0.61
N ALA A 105 6.32 2.88 0.25
CA ALA A 105 5.51 1.95 -0.53
C ALA A 105 6.08 1.66 -1.93
N SER A 106 6.97 2.51 -2.46
CA SER A 106 7.57 2.31 -3.78
C SER A 106 8.44 1.05 -3.86
N ILE A 107 8.97 0.56 -2.72
CA ILE A 107 9.76 -0.67 -2.67
C ILE A 107 8.95 -1.89 -3.12
N LEU A 108 7.61 -1.84 -3.02
CA LEU A 108 6.73 -2.92 -3.44
C LEU A 108 6.82 -3.21 -4.95
N GLN A 109 7.35 -2.29 -5.75
CA GLN A 109 7.64 -2.53 -7.18
C GLN A 109 8.63 -3.67 -7.40
N PHE A 110 9.48 -3.97 -6.43
CA PHE A 110 10.43 -5.08 -6.50
C PHE A 110 9.87 -6.39 -5.94
N HIS A 111 8.67 -6.40 -5.38
CA HIS A 111 8.11 -7.62 -4.83
C HIS A 111 7.49 -8.50 -5.94
N PRO A 112 7.84 -9.79 -6.03
CA PRO A 112 7.39 -10.65 -7.13
C PRO A 112 5.88 -10.91 -7.14
N ASN A 113 5.19 -10.74 -6.00
CA ASN A 113 3.77 -11.02 -5.85
C ASN A 113 3.10 -9.95 -4.97
N ALA A 114 3.10 -8.69 -5.42
CA ALA A 114 2.37 -7.60 -4.81
C ALA A 114 1.04 -7.37 -5.56
N ILE A 115 -0.05 -7.41 -4.80
CA ILE A 115 -1.42 -7.16 -5.27
C ILE A 115 -1.88 -5.84 -4.67
N ILE A 116 -2.42 -4.96 -5.51
CA ILE A 116 -2.95 -3.67 -5.08
C ILE A 116 -4.45 -3.66 -5.34
N VAL A 117 -5.23 -3.41 -4.29
CA VAL A 117 -6.68 -3.22 -4.35
C VAL A 117 -6.98 -1.78 -3.94
N ALA A 118 -7.61 -1.03 -4.82
CA ALA A 118 -7.91 0.37 -4.57
C ALA A 118 -9.24 0.77 -5.21
N ASP A 119 -9.93 1.72 -4.57
CA ASP A 119 -11.13 2.34 -5.14
C ASP A 119 -10.78 3.34 -6.27
N GLU A 120 -11.81 3.82 -6.97
CA GLU A 120 -11.65 4.75 -8.08
C GLU A 120 -11.00 6.07 -7.65
N ASP A 121 -11.32 6.56 -6.47
CA ASP A 121 -10.76 7.78 -5.91
C ASP A 121 -9.25 7.65 -5.63
N ALA A 122 -8.82 6.54 -5.04
CA ALA A 122 -7.40 6.26 -4.80
C ALA A 122 -6.64 6.01 -6.11
N LEU A 123 -7.32 5.55 -7.18
CA LEU A 123 -6.73 5.35 -8.51
C LEU A 123 -6.74 6.61 -9.39
N SER A 124 -7.36 7.71 -8.96
CA SER A 124 -7.61 8.88 -9.80
C SER A 124 -6.35 9.48 -10.45
N GLU A 125 -5.20 9.42 -9.80
CA GLU A 125 -3.91 9.89 -10.37
C GLU A 125 -3.24 8.83 -11.28
N LEU A 126 -3.80 7.61 -11.36
CA LEU A 126 -3.32 6.52 -12.20
C LEU A 126 -4.13 6.37 -13.48
N TYR A 127 -5.39 6.83 -13.53
CA TYR A 127 -6.29 6.65 -14.68
C TYR A 127 -5.74 7.21 -15.98
N PHE A 128 -5.11 8.37 -15.97
CA PHE A 128 -4.53 8.96 -17.16
C PHE A 128 -3.52 8.03 -17.84
N PHE A 129 -2.76 7.28 -17.07
CA PHE A 129 -1.75 6.36 -17.57
C PHE A 129 -2.32 4.98 -17.94
N ILE A 130 -3.31 4.50 -17.18
CA ILE A 130 -4.02 3.26 -17.51
C ILE A 130 -4.78 3.45 -18.82
N TYR A 131 -5.44 4.59 -19.00
CA TYR A 131 -6.14 4.92 -20.25
C TYR A 131 -5.17 5.03 -21.43
N ALA A 132 -4.00 5.64 -21.25
CA ALA A 132 -2.97 5.73 -22.27
C ALA A 132 -2.34 4.35 -22.60
N TYR A 133 -2.14 3.50 -21.58
CA TYR A 133 -1.61 2.15 -21.76
C TYR A 133 -2.63 1.21 -22.40
N ILE A 134 -3.89 1.26 -21.98
CA ILE A 134 -5.00 0.53 -22.59
C ILE A 134 -5.19 0.99 -24.04
N LYS A 135 -5.16 2.30 -24.32
CA LYS A 135 -5.29 2.84 -25.69
C LYS A 135 -4.17 2.36 -26.62
N ARG A 136 -2.95 2.14 -26.09
CA ARG A 136 -1.84 1.56 -26.89
C ARG A 136 -1.94 0.03 -27.09
N ARG A 137 -2.54 -0.71 -26.16
CA ARG A 137 -2.71 -2.18 -26.28
C ARG A 137 -4.09 -2.63 -26.77
N CYS A 138 -5.13 -1.87 -26.53
CA CYS A 138 -6.50 -2.26 -26.89
C CYS A 138 -6.88 -2.08 -28.35
N LEU A 139 -6.03 -1.50 -29.22
CA LEU A 139 -6.27 -1.64 -30.65
C LEU A 139 -6.17 -3.10 -31.14
N SER A 140 -5.57 -3.99 -30.34
CA SER A 140 -5.46 -5.43 -30.64
C SER A 140 -6.39 -6.33 -29.82
N MET A 141 -7.06 -5.82 -28.76
CA MET A 141 -7.88 -6.62 -27.83
C MET A 141 -9.36 -6.25 -27.75
N LEU A 142 -9.83 -5.29 -28.55
CA LEU A 142 -11.26 -4.90 -28.60
C LEU A 142 -12.19 -6.00 -29.20
N GLN A 143 -11.64 -7.17 -29.55
CA GLN A 143 -12.42 -8.30 -30.06
C GLN A 143 -12.75 -9.39 -29.02
N THR A 144 -12.30 -9.27 -27.80
CA THR A 144 -12.59 -10.28 -26.76
C THR A 144 -13.21 -9.61 -25.54
N GLY A 145 -14.40 -10.07 -25.13
CA GLY A 145 -15.23 -9.58 -24.01
C GLY A 145 -14.58 -9.62 -22.60
N PHE A 146 -13.26 -9.58 -22.52
CA PHE A 146 -12.46 -9.67 -21.31
C PHE A 146 -12.67 -8.49 -20.35
N LEU A 147 -12.84 -7.26 -20.86
CA LEU A 147 -13.05 -6.06 -20.02
C LEU A 147 -14.41 -6.05 -19.33
N GLN A 148 -15.44 -6.65 -19.92
CA GLN A 148 -16.76 -6.78 -19.29
C GLN A 148 -16.74 -7.83 -18.15
N ALA A 149 -15.96 -8.90 -18.31
CA ALA A 149 -15.80 -9.94 -17.30
C ALA A 149 -15.02 -9.45 -16.07
N VAL A 150 -13.99 -8.63 -16.25
CA VAL A 150 -13.21 -8.05 -15.15
C VAL A 150 -14.05 -7.04 -14.36
N ARG A 151 -14.81 -6.18 -15.03
CA ARG A 151 -15.72 -5.21 -14.38
C ARG A 151 -16.83 -5.91 -13.58
N HIS A 152 -17.39 -6.98 -14.12
CA HIS A 152 -18.46 -7.74 -13.49
C HIS A 152 -17.98 -8.56 -12.28
N ASN A 153 -16.76 -9.10 -12.34
CA ASN A 153 -16.18 -9.88 -11.25
C ASN A 153 -15.68 -8.99 -10.10
N LEU A 154 -15.17 -7.79 -10.39
CA LEU A 154 -14.81 -6.81 -9.35
C LEU A 154 -16.06 -6.29 -8.62
N GLN A 155 -17.16 -5.99 -9.32
CA GLN A 155 -18.41 -5.62 -8.66
C GLN A 155 -18.96 -6.74 -7.75
N LYS A 156 -18.91 -8.01 -8.18
CA LYS A 156 -19.35 -9.13 -7.34
C LYS A 156 -18.48 -9.35 -6.11
N ALA A 157 -17.18 -9.16 -6.20
CA ALA A 157 -16.27 -9.30 -5.06
C ALA A 157 -16.50 -8.22 -3.97
N PHE A 158 -16.92 -7.00 -4.37
CA PHE A 158 -17.19 -5.91 -3.42
C PHE A 158 -18.57 -5.97 -2.74
N PHE A 159 -19.58 -6.57 -3.37
CA PHE A 159 -20.95 -6.59 -2.81
C PHE A 159 -21.26 -7.83 -1.95
N ASN A 160 -20.40 -8.84 -1.91
CA ASN A 160 -20.60 -10.06 -1.10
C ASN A 160 -19.80 -10.10 0.21
N THR A 161 -19.20 -8.97 0.64
CA THR A 161 -18.38 -8.87 1.88
C THR A 161 -18.83 -7.72 2.79
N LEU A 162 -20.12 -7.39 2.79
CA LEU A 162 -20.77 -6.55 3.82
C LEU A 162 -21.79 -7.36 4.57
#